data_e1e510775e79a1f564f39a4c90ab1df7
#
_entry.id   e1e510775e79a1f564f39a4c90ab1df7
#
_cell.length_a   1.000
_cell.length_b   1.000
_cell.length_c   1.000
_cell.angle_alpha   90.00
_cell.angle_beta   90.00
_cell.angle_gamma   90.00
#
_symmetry.space_group_name_H-M   'P 1'
#
loop_
_entity.id
_entity.type
_entity.pdbx_description
1 polymer ?
#
loop_
_entity_poly.entity_id
_entity_poly.type
_entity_poly.pdbx_seq_one_letter_code
_entity_poly.pdbx_strand_id
1 'polypeptide(L)'
;MIRFLPLSVCCLVFACSSTPPVEEVEPDHGAGIVIRDSPELDAIVPSDYTIEKLDDGFEFIEGPVWVKDPGYLLFSDVRGDAIYKWAPGAKSEPFLTPVYSGPPSEEPGLIGPNGLTIDGKGNLVILEYGNRRVTRMPLAGGDRETLADKFEGKRFNHPNDLVYHSSGALYFTDPPLGRAGEDKPPEQELDFAGVYRLDPDGELTLLTKELSSPNGIALSPDENTLYVANMRGPRGWMAWDVQPDGSIANSRVFFDTTDMEGTGVPDGMKIDSEGNLYCTGPGGVFIFTPEGKHLGTIQPDERPANLAWGDADGKALYMTARTGLYRIRLNIQGLLPVGAR
;
A
#
# COMPACT_ATOMS: atom_id res chain seq x y z
N MET A 1 -76.82 -37.37 56.65
CA MET A 1 -76.08 -36.05 56.61
C MET A 1 -74.60 -36.33 56.31
N ILE A 2 -74.22 -36.13 55.06
CA ILE A 2 -72.87 -36.40 54.57
C ILE A 2 -72.19 -35.10 54.45
N ARG A 3 -71.09 -34.91 55.19
CA ARG A 3 -70.26 -33.65 55.10
C ARG A 3 -69.15 -33.88 54.10
N PHE A 4 -69.11 -33.01 53.07
CA PHE A 4 -68.00 -32.89 52.13
C PHE A 4 -66.92 -31.95 52.68
N LEU A 5 -65.66 -32.41 52.73
CA LEU A 5 -64.51 -31.58 52.95
C LEU A 5 -63.98 -31.05 51.57
N PRO A 6 -63.57 -29.81 51.48
CA PRO A 6 -62.95 -29.37 50.23
C PRO A 6 -61.43 -29.69 50.23
N LEU A 7 -61.00 -30.29 49.11
CA LEU A 7 -59.61 -30.54 48.78
C LEU A 7 -58.97 -29.21 48.30
N SER A 8 -57.95 -28.73 49.02
CA SER A 8 -57.17 -27.57 48.62
C SER A 8 -56.03 -28.00 47.68
N VAL A 9 -56.10 -27.57 46.43
CA VAL A 9 -55.06 -27.79 45.45
C VAL A 9 -54.03 -26.64 45.56
N CYS A 10 -52.81 -26.99 46.03
CA CYS A 10 -51.68 -26.06 46.08
C CYS A 10 -50.99 -26.05 44.74
N CYS A 11 -51.18 -24.97 43.95
CA CYS A 11 -50.42 -24.75 42.70
C CYS A 11 -49.04 -24.22 43.05
N LEU A 12 -48.02 -25.08 42.85
CA LEU A 12 -46.63 -24.65 42.86
C LEU A 12 -46.31 -23.92 41.54
N VAL A 13 -46.13 -22.61 41.60
CA VAL A 13 -45.66 -21.79 40.50
C VAL A 13 -44.12 -21.91 40.44
N PHE A 14 -43.59 -22.66 39.48
CA PHE A 14 -42.17 -22.64 39.15
C PHE A 14 -41.90 -21.31 38.43
N ALA A 15 -41.21 -20.38 39.10
CA ALA A 15 -40.63 -19.22 38.48
C ALA A 15 -39.37 -19.63 37.68
N CYS A 16 -39.49 -19.77 36.35
CA CYS A 16 -38.34 -19.80 35.46
C CYS A 16 -37.68 -18.44 35.50
N SER A 17 -36.54 -18.34 36.18
CA SER A 17 -35.63 -17.20 36.09
C SER A 17 -34.85 -17.33 34.76
N SER A 18 -35.32 -16.69 33.70
CA SER A 18 -34.56 -16.48 32.51
C SER A 18 -33.56 -15.36 32.75
N THR A 19 -32.28 -15.68 32.90
CA THR A 19 -31.19 -14.71 32.81
C THR A 19 -31.29 -14.07 31.40
N PRO A 20 -31.31 -12.73 31.29
CA PRO A 20 -31.27 -12.12 29.97
C PRO A 20 -29.99 -12.56 29.24
N PRO A 21 -30.04 -12.72 27.92
CA PRO A 21 -28.83 -13.00 27.15
C PRO A 21 -27.80 -11.90 27.43
N VAL A 22 -26.59 -12.30 27.73
CA VAL A 22 -25.44 -11.39 27.79
C VAL A 22 -25.28 -10.90 26.36
N GLU A 23 -25.51 -9.63 26.13
CA GLU A 23 -25.19 -8.97 24.87
C GLU A 23 -23.68 -9.08 24.71
N GLU A 24 -23.19 -9.91 23.78
CA GLU A 24 -21.78 -9.92 23.38
C GLU A 24 -21.49 -8.53 22.79
N VAL A 25 -20.75 -7.73 23.52
CA VAL A 25 -20.22 -6.46 23.01
C VAL A 25 -19.17 -6.81 21.99
N GLU A 26 -19.46 -6.54 20.72
CA GLU A 26 -18.45 -6.66 19.66
C GLU A 26 -17.20 -5.87 20.06
N PRO A 27 -16.00 -6.43 19.88
CA PRO A 27 -14.77 -5.75 20.22
C PRO A 27 -14.62 -4.46 19.40
N ASP A 28 -14.17 -3.38 20.06
CA ASP A 28 -13.83 -2.13 19.37
C ASP A 28 -12.51 -2.33 18.60
N HIS A 29 -12.59 -2.37 17.29
CA HIS A 29 -11.45 -2.53 16.39
C HIS A 29 -10.79 -1.21 15.96
N GLY A 30 -11.18 -0.08 16.55
CA GLY A 30 -10.60 1.25 16.28
C GLY A 30 -11.08 1.86 14.96
N ALA A 31 -10.16 2.38 14.15
CA ALA A 31 -10.44 3.17 12.96
C ALA A 31 -10.61 2.33 11.68
N GLY A 32 -11.51 1.33 11.73
CA GLY A 32 -11.81 0.48 10.59
C GLY A 32 -12.14 -0.96 10.97
N ILE A 33 -12.34 -1.81 9.96
CA ILE A 33 -12.71 -3.22 10.11
C ILE A 33 -11.84 -4.15 9.26
N VAL A 34 -11.87 -5.45 9.57
CA VAL A 34 -11.31 -6.51 8.73
C VAL A 34 -12.43 -7.45 8.30
N ILE A 35 -12.63 -7.55 7.00
CA ILE A 35 -13.52 -8.55 6.38
C ILE A 35 -12.73 -9.84 6.22
N ARG A 36 -13.31 -10.96 6.71
CA ARG A 36 -12.68 -12.28 6.68
C ARG A 36 -13.43 -13.15 5.66
N ASP A 37 -12.80 -13.42 4.52
CA ASP A 37 -13.37 -14.25 3.44
C ASP A 37 -12.89 -15.70 3.52
N SER A 38 -11.82 -15.93 4.29
CA SER A 38 -11.22 -17.25 4.48
C SER A 38 -10.70 -17.45 5.91
N PRO A 39 -10.85 -18.65 6.50
CA PRO A 39 -10.31 -18.93 7.84
C PRO A 39 -8.77 -18.88 7.89
N GLU A 40 -8.06 -18.99 6.78
CA GLU A 40 -6.61 -18.84 6.74
C GLU A 40 -6.16 -17.42 7.11
N LEU A 41 -7.04 -16.41 6.97
CA LEU A 41 -6.73 -15.05 7.41
C LEU A 41 -6.48 -14.96 8.93
N ASP A 42 -7.03 -15.89 9.73
CA ASP A 42 -6.85 -15.89 11.19
C ASP A 42 -5.38 -16.12 11.61
N ALA A 43 -4.59 -16.77 10.77
CA ALA A 43 -3.15 -16.90 10.99
C ALA A 43 -2.40 -15.57 10.79
N ILE A 44 -2.94 -14.68 9.96
CA ILE A 44 -2.33 -13.40 9.58
C ILE A 44 -2.85 -12.26 10.45
N VAL A 45 -4.17 -12.11 10.56
CA VAL A 45 -4.82 -11.03 11.30
C VAL A 45 -5.36 -11.58 12.62
N PRO A 46 -4.83 -11.16 13.79
CA PRO A 46 -5.34 -11.60 15.08
C PRO A 46 -6.83 -11.22 15.25
N SER A 47 -7.57 -11.97 16.07
CA SER A 47 -8.99 -11.69 16.32
C SER A 47 -9.21 -10.39 17.11
N ASP A 48 -8.24 -10.01 17.93
CA ASP A 48 -8.23 -8.81 18.77
C ASP A 48 -7.45 -7.64 18.11
N TYR A 49 -7.38 -7.62 16.77
CA TYR A 49 -6.71 -6.55 16.04
C TYR A 49 -7.29 -5.18 16.38
N THR A 50 -6.48 -4.16 16.21
CA THR A 50 -6.92 -2.75 16.22
C THR A 50 -6.31 -2.02 15.04
N ILE A 51 -7.13 -1.29 14.27
CA ILE A 51 -6.69 -0.35 13.26
C ILE A 51 -6.54 1.01 13.94
N GLU A 52 -5.31 1.49 14.06
CA GLU A 52 -5.00 2.76 14.71
C GLU A 52 -4.93 3.87 13.65
N LYS A 53 -5.59 5.00 13.86
CA LYS A 53 -5.31 6.23 13.12
C LYS A 53 -4.20 6.98 13.87
N LEU A 54 -3.01 7.03 13.28
CA LEU A 54 -1.81 7.56 13.92
C LEU A 54 -1.68 9.07 13.80
N ASP A 55 -2.05 9.59 12.63
CA ASP A 55 -2.02 11.02 12.31
C ASP A 55 -2.97 11.36 11.16
N ASP A 56 -3.27 12.66 10.97
CA ASP A 56 -4.12 13.16 9.89
C ASP A 56 -3.83 14.63 9.56
N GLY A 57 -4.60 15.17 8.59
CA GLY A 57 -4.48 16.57 8.18
C GLY A 57 -3.59 16.79 6.96
N PHE A 58 -3.22 15.72 6.27
CA PHE A 58 -2.50 15.77 5.00
C PHE A 58 -3.45 16.02 3.83
N GLU A 59 -2.89 16.33 2.63
CA GLU A 59 -3.72 16.54 1.44
C GLU A 59 -3.95 15.23 0.65
N PHE A 60 -2.89 14.46 0.39
CA PHE A 60 -2.96 13.14 -0.22
C PHE A 60 -1.66 12.38 0.01
N ILE A 61 -1.67 11.46 0.97
CA ILE A 61 -0.47 10.72 1.36
C ILE A 61 -0.31 9.40 0.64
N GLU A 62 0.96 9.11 0.31
CA GLU A 62 1.45 8.02 -0.53
C GLU A 62 2.82 7.52 -0.08
N GLY A 63 3.33 6.50 -0.79
CA GLY A 63 4.69 6.06 -0.83
C GLY A 63 5.38 5.84 0.52
N PRO A 64 4.75 5.14 1.48
CA PRO A 64 5.34 4.98 2.80
C PRO A 64 6.54 4.04 2.76
N VAL A 65 7.57 4.35 3.57
CA VAL A 65 8.72 3.48 3.79
C VAL A 65 9.19 3.54 5.25
N TRP A 66 9.43 2.37 5.84
CA TRP A 66 9.98 2.28 7.19
C TRP A 66 11.50 2.36 7.19
N VAL A 67 12.05 3.28 7.95
CA VAL A 67 13.48 3.38 8.25
C VAL A 67 13.73 2.63 9.56
N LYS A 68 14.34 1.45 9.47
CA LYS A 68 14.48 0.51 10.59
C LYS A 68 15.32 1.04 11.74
N ASP A 69 16.40 1.73 11.43
CA ASP A 69 17.29 2.34 12.40
C ASP A 69 17.38 3.86 12.13
N PRO A 70 16.87 4.70 13.05
CA PRO A 70 16.46 4.46 14.44
C PRO A 70 14.99 4.07 14.65
N GLY A 71 14.17 3.82 13.60
CA GLY A 71 12.79 3.36 13.73
C GLY A 71 11.79 4.50 13.56
N TYR A 72 11.49 4.85 12.30
CA TYR A 72 10.45 5.80 11.91
C TYR A 72 9.93 5.53 10.50
N LEU A 73 8.75 6.04 10.21
CA LEU A 73 8.15 6.00 8.89
C LEU A 73 8.40 7.31 8.15
N LEU A 74 8.80 7.23 6.88
CA LEU A 74 8.69 8.32 5.93
C LEU A 74 7.51 8.06 5.01
N PHE A 75 6.80 9.11 4.59
CA PHE A 75 5.74 9.02 3.62
C PHE A 75 5.58 10.35 2.88
N SER A 76 5.09 10.27 1.65
CA SER A 76 4.89 11.41 0.78
C SER A 76 3.52 12.05 1.00
N ASP A 77 3.44 13.38 1.00
CA ASP A 77 2.20 14.11 0.69
C ASP A 77 2.33 14.68 -0.73
N VAL A 78 1.71 13.98 -1.68
CA VAL A 78 1.88 14.26 -3.11
C VAL A 78 1.32 15.62 -3.51
N ARG A 79 0.25 16.06 -2.84
CA ARG A 79 -0.37 17.36 -3.07
C ARG A 79 0.26 18.46 -2.23
N GLY A 80 0.62 18.12 -0.99
CA GLY A 80 1.31 19.02 -0.08
C GLY A 80 2.78 19.25 -0.41
N ASP A 81 3.31 18.59 -1.46
CA ASP A 81 4.70 18.70 -1.93
C ASP A 81 5.72 18.51 -0.80
N ALA A 82 5.54 17.45 -0.02
CA ALA A 82 6.37 17.17 1.14
C ALA A 82 6.59 15.67 1.36
N ILE A 83 7.71 15.35 1.98
CA ILE A 83 7.92 14.08 2.67
C ILE A 83 7.80 14.36 4.16
N TYR A 84 6.98 13.58 4.85
CA TYR A 84 6.81 13.63 6.29
C TYR A 84 7.52 12.47 6.96
N LYS A 85 7.90 12.70 8.20
CA LYS A 85 8.44 11.68 9.11
C LYS A 85 7.48 11.51 10.28
N TRP A 86 7.11 10.28 10.56
CA TRP A 86 6.37 9.89 11.75
C TRP A 86 7.19 8.90 12.58
N ALA A 87 7.21 9.07 13.90
CA ALA A 87 7.84 8.15 14.83
C ALA A 87 6.84 7.76 15.94
N PRO A 88 6.96 6.56 16.54
CA PRO A 88 6.08 6.11 17.61
C PRO A 88 5.97 7.12 18.74
N GLY A 89 4.73 7.50 19.11
CA GLY A 89 4.43 8.46 20.17
C GLY A 89 4.61 9.94 19.81
N ALA A 90 4.90 10.26 18.54
CA ALA A 90 5.05 11.63 18.05
C ALA A 90 4.01 11.96 16.98
N LYS A 91 3.80 13.24 16.72
CA LYS A 91 3.11 13.72 15.52
C LYS A 91 4.09 13.73 14.34
N SER A 92 3.53 13.65 13.14
CA SER A 92 4.33 13.76 11.92
C SER A 92 4.95 15.15 11.79
N GLU A 93 6.18 15.20 11.33
CA GLU A 93 6.92 16.43 11.05
C GLU A 93 7.43 16.44 9.60
N PRO A 94 7.56 17.60 8.94
CA PRO A 94 8.18 17.68 7.63
C PRO A 94 9.63 17.16 7.67
N PHE A 95 9.95 16.23 6.78
CA PHE A 95 11.31 15.72 6.56
C PHE A 95 12.00 16.43 5.39
N LEU A 96 11.26 16.62 4.29
CA LEU A 96 11.75 17.33 3.10
C LEU A 96 10.58 18.09 2.46
N THR A 97 10.71 19.41 2.31
CA THR A 97 9.72 20.28 1.65
C THR A 97 10.35 21.59 1.22
N PRO A 98 10.07 22.13 0.02
CA PRO A 98 9.37 21.46 -1.07
C PRO A 98 10.26 20.38 -1.74
N VAL A 99 9.64 19.40 -2.38
CA VAL A 99 10.32 18.40 -3.21
C VAL A 99 10.34 18.81 -4.67
N TYR A 100 9.24 19.40 -5.13
CA TYR A 100 9.10 19.92 -6.49
C TYR A 100 10.01 21.13 -6.70
N SER A 101 10.75 21.14 -7.79
CA SER A 101 11.70 22.21 -8.16
C SER A 101 11.30 23.01 -9.40
N GLY A 102 10.13 22.71 -9.97
CA GLY A 102 9.59 23.45 -11.11
C GLY A 102 8.94 24.79 -10.72
N PRO A 103 8.39 25.53 -11.69
CA PRO A 103 7.66 26.75 -11.44
C PRO A 103 6.40 26.47 -10.60
N PRO A 104 5.95 27.41 -9.75
CA PRO A 104 4.69 27.27 -9.02
C PRO A 104 3.54 26.92 -9.97
N SER A 105 2.74 25.92 -9.62
CA SER A 105 1.52 25.58 -10.36
C SER A 105 0.38 26.46 -9.87
N GLU A 106 -0.37 27.07 -10.80
CA GLU A 106 -1.59 27.82 -10.46
C GLU A 106 -2.75 26.88 -10.10
N GLU A 107 -2.67 25.59 -10.50
CA GLU A 107 -3.67 24.57 -10.17
C GLU A 107 -3.09 23.58 -9.14
N PRO A 108 -3.84 23.27 -8.07
CA PRO A 108 -3.45 22.24 -7.12
C PRO A 108 -3.42 20.87 -7.83
N GLY A 109 -2.23 20.40 -8.14
CA GLY A 109 -1.97 19.13 -8.82
C GLY A 109 -1.22 18.14 -7.93
N LEU A 110 -0.99 16.94 -8.45
CA LEU A 110 -0.05 15.98 -7.89
C LEU A 110 1.35 16.38 -8.36
N ILE A 111 2.07 17.16 -7.57
CA ILE A 111 3.37 17.72 -7.94
C ILE A 111 4.52 17.25 -7.05
N GLY A 112 4.22 16.76 -5.86
CA GLY A 112 5.21 16.36 -4.87
C GLY A 112 5.87 15.01 -5.14
N PRO A 113 6.48 14.41 -4.12
CA PRO A 113 7.01 13.05 -4.17
C PRO A 113 5.88 12.02 -4.21
N ASN A 114 6.18 10.78 -4.67
CA ASN A 114 5.26 9.66 -4.58
C ASN A 114 5.98 8.48 -3.89
N GLY A 115 6.29 7.40 -4.59
CA GLY A 115 6.93 6.22 -4.02
C GLY A 115 8.27 6.53 -3.36
N LEU A 116 8.49 5.96 -2.16
CA LEU A 116 9.73 6.03 -1.41
C LEU A 116 10.26 4.62 -1.13
N THR A 117 11.58 4.47 -1.13
CA THR A 117 12.25 3.25 -0.65
C THR A 117 13.65 3.55 -0.11
N ILE A 118 14.27 2.57 0.55
CA ILE A 118 15.65 2.66 1.04
C ILE A 118 16.52 1.73 0.20
N ASP A 119 17.61 2.27 -0.37
CA ASP A 119 18.56 1.47 -1.14
C ASP A 119 19.46 0.60 -0.23
N GLY A 120 20.21 -0.33 -0.83
CA GLY A 120 21.12 -1.22 -0.11
C GLY A 120 22.27 -0.52 0.64
N LYS A 121 22.43 0.80 0.48
CA LYS A 121 23.41 1.64 1.19
C LYS A 121 22.77 2.52 2.26
N GLY A 122 21.46 2.40 2.47
CA GLY A 122 20.71 3.19 3.46
C GLY A 122 20.35 4.59 3.00
N ASN A 123 20.37 4.89 1.70
CA ASN A 123 19.88 6.16 1.19
C ASN A 123 18.39 6.11 0.89
N LEU A 124 17.72 7.25 1.01
CA LEU A 124 16.34 7.44 0.57
C LEU A 124 16.31 7.58 -0.95
N VAL A 125 15.50 6.77 -1.61
CA VAL A 125 15.19 6.87 -3.03
C VAL A 125 13.77 7.39 -3.19
N ILE A 126 13.60 8.42 -4.03
CA ILE A 126 12.36 9.20 -4.16
C ILE A 126 11.94 9.18 -5.62
N LEU A 127 10.69 8.79 -5.87
CA LEU A 127 10.03 9.08 -7.13
C LEU A 127 9.43 10.49 -7.05
N GLU A 128 10.10 11.44 -7.70
CA GLU A 128 9.65 12.82 -7.74
C GLU A 128 8.63 12.98 -8.86
N TYR A 129 7.36 12.74 -8.54
CA TYR A 129 6.24 12.67 -9.47
C TYR A 129 6.15 13.93 -10.35
N GLY A 130 6.11 15.12 -9.76
CA GLY A 130 6.04 16.38 -10.50
C GLY A 130 7.33 16.76 -11.23
N ASN A 131 8.50 16.42 -10.68
CA ASN A 131 9.79 16.62 -11.36
C ASN A 131 10.03 15.58 -12.46
N ARG A 132 9.25 14.49 -12.49
CA ARG A 132 9.31 13.42 -13.49
C ARG A 132 10.66 12.73 -13.53
N ARG A 133 11.17 12.33 -12.35
CA ARG A 133 12.50 11.72 -12.19
C ARG A 133 12.59 10.79 -10.98
N VAL A 134 13.59 9.94 -10.97
CA VAL A 134 14.03 9.11 -9.85
C VAL A 134 15.24 9.75 -9.23
N THR A 135 15.23 10.01 -7.93
CA THR A 135 16.36 10.61 -7.20
C THR A 135 16.75 9.80 -5.98
N ARG A 136 17.96 10.04 -5.49
CA ARG A 136 18.52 9.43 -4.28
C ARG A 136 19.16 10.49 -3.40
N MET A 137 19.02 10.37 -2.07
CA MET A 137 19.70 11.25 -1.11
C MET A 137 20.04 10.50 0.18
N PRO A 138 21.07 10.94 0.93
CA PRO A 138 21.33 10.42 2.27
C PRO A 138 20.14 10.70 3.21
N LEU A 139 19.78 9.73 4.09
CA LEU A 139 18.76 9.97 5.13
C LEU A 139 19.10 11.11 6.10
N ALA A 140 20.37 11.42 6.24
CA ALA A 140 20.84 12.57 7.05
C ALA A 140 20.56 13.94 6.39
N GLY A 141 19.98 13.96 5.19
CA GLY A 141 19.80 15.14 4.38
C GLY A 141 20.97 15.41 3.43
N GLY A 142 20.83 16.40 2.56
CA GLY A 142 21.82 16.78 1.56
C GLY A 142 21.24 16.86 0.15
N ASP A 143 22.12 16.91 -0.84
CA ASP A 143 21.72 17.03 -2.23
C ASP A 143 21.06 15.75 -2.75
N ARG A 144 20.10 15.92 -3.66
CA ARG A 144 19.43 14.83 -4.37
C ARG A 144 20.17 14.53 -5.67
N GLU A 145 20.74 13.33 -5.78
CA GLU A 145 21.31 12.80 -7.01
C GLU A 145 20.19 12.28 -7.92
N THR A 146 20.15 12.70 -9.19
CA THR A 146 19.24 12.13 -10.18
C THR A 146 19.79 10.80 -10.67
N LEU A 147 19.02 9.72 -10.48
CA LEU A 147 19.35 8.37 -10.96
C LEU A 147 18.84 8.16 -12.40
N ALA A 148 17.62 8.65 -12.69
CA ALA A 148 17.03 8.61 -14.03
C ALA A 148 15.96 9.72 -14.17
N ASP A 149 15.89 10.37 -15.34
CA ASP A 149 14.86 11.37 -15.66
C ASP A 149 14.30 11.22 -17.08
N LYS A 150 14.86 10.31 -17.89
CA LYS A 150 14.49 10.10 -19.30
C LYS A 150 14.64 8.64 -19.70
N PHE A 151 13.82 8.26 -20.66
CA PHE A 151 13.96 7.04 -21.43
C PHE A 151 14.03 7.39 -22.92
N GLU A 152 15.08 6.94 -23.63
CA GLU A 152 15.33 7.26 -25.05
C GLU A 152 15.28 8.77 -25.36
N GLY A 153 15.79 9.60 -24.45
CA GLY A 153 15.83 11.05 -24.57
C GLY A 153 14.53 11.80 -24.25
N LYS A 154 13.44 11.10 -23.98
CA LYS A 154 12.12 11.64 -23.56
C LYS A 154 11.97 11.56 -22.05
N ARG A 155 11.39 12.60 -21.44
CA ARG A 155 11.12 12.62 -19.99
C ARG A 155 10.07 11.58 -19.63
N PHE A 156 10.21 11.01 -18.44
CA PHE A 156 9.17 10.16 -17.84
C PHE A 156 7.82 10.87 -17.76
N ASN A 157 6.76 10.10 -17.59
CA ASN A 157 5.43 10.62 -17.29
C ASN A 157 5.37 11.10 -15.83
N HIS A 158 4.97 10.19 -14.92
CA HIS A 158 4.91 10.42 -13.49
C HIS A 158 5.43 9.19 -12.74
N PRO A 159 6.75 9.01 -12.52
CA PRO A 159 7.27 7.88 -11.73
C PRO A 159 6.50 7.73 -10.42
N ASN A 160 5.92 6.52 -10.16
CA ASN A 160 4.87 6.37 -9.16
C ASN A 160 5.27 5.47 -7.99
N ASP A 161 5.55 4.18 -8.19
CA ASP A 161 5.95 3.26 -7.12
C ASP A 161 7.18 2.43 -7.53
N LEU A 162 7.89 1.85 -6.54
CA LEU A 162 9.21 1.27 -6.77
C LEU A 162 9.55 0.14 -5.79
N VAL A 163 10.38 -0.79 -6.25
CA VAL A 163 10.93 -1.86 -5.43
C VAL A 163 12.35 -2.20 -5.86
N TYR A 164 13.24 -2.45 -4.90
CA TYR A 164 14.58 -2.97 -5.17
C TYR A 164 14.60 -4.49 -5.20
N HIS A 165 15.27 -5.04 -6.19
CA HIS A 165 15.75 -6.41 -6.23
C HIS A 165 17.06 -6.52 -5.45
N SER A 166 17.38 -7.70 -4.89
CA SER A 166 18.61 -7.94 -4.11
C SER A 166 19.90 -7.73 -4.89
N SER A 167 19.85 -7.80 -6.23
CA SER A 167 20.96 -7.43 -7.11
C SER A 167 21.34 -5.95 -7.07
N GLY A 168 20.49 -5.10 -6.48
CA GLY A 168 20.57 -3.64 -6.48
C GLY A 168 19.87 -2.98 -7.67
N ALA A 169 19.22 -3.73 -8.54
CA ALA A 169 18.39 -3.19 -9.61
C ALA A 169 17.07 -2.62 -9.02
N LEU A 170 16.69 -1.43 -9.48
CA LEU A 170 15.44 -0.75 -9.09
C LEU A 170 14.39 -0.98 -10.17
N TYR A 171 13.24 -1.53 -9.77
CA TYR A 171 12.06 -1.63 -10.61
C TYR A 171 11.09 -0.52 -10.23
N PHE A 172 10.53 0.20 -11.22
CA PHE A 172 9.59 1.28 -10.96
C PHE A 172 8.54 1.43 -12.07
N THR A 173 7.44 2.06 -11.73
CA THR A 173 6.31 2.32 -12.62
C THR A 173 6.24 3.79 -13.01
N ASP A 174 5.78 4.04 -14.24
CA ASP A 174 5.64 5.38 -14.82
C ASP A 174 4.29 5.50 -15.56
N PRO A 175 3.18 5.68 -14.81
CA PRO A 175 1.86 5.87 -15.40
C PRO A 175 1.77 7.16 -16.23
N PRO A 176 0.81 7.23 -17.19
CA PRO A 176 0.70 8.39 -18.07
C PRO A 176 0.24 9.64 -17.33
N LEU A 177 0.56 10.80 -17.86
CA LEU A 177 -0.02 12.07 -17.44
C LEU A 177 -1.53 12.10 -17.72
N GLY A 178 -2.27 12.89 -16.94
CA GLY A 178 -3.70 13.10 -17.15
C GLY A 178 -4.60 11.98 -16.63
N ARG A 179 -5.90 12.13 -16.87
CA ARG A 179 -6.95 11.20 -16.47
C ARG A 179 -7.33 10.26 -17.59
N ALA A 180 -7.95 9.13 -17.26
CA ALA A 180 -8.48 8.21 -18.24
C ALA A 180 -9.52 8.92 -19.14
N GLY A 181 -9.36 8.79 -20.47
CA GLY A 181 -10.26 9.39 -21.46
C GLY A 181 -10.00 10.87 -21.77
N GLU A 182 -9.00 11.50 -21.16
CA GLU A 182 -8.51 12.82 -21.54
C GLU A 182 -7.46 12.70 -22.64
N ASP A 183 -7.37 13.74 -23.47
CA ASP A 183 -6.32 13.84 -24.48
C ASP A 183 -4.95 13.89 -23.79
N LYS A 184 -3.93 13.35 -24.47
CA LYS A 184 -2.56 13.41 -24.00
C LYS A 184 -2.14 14.87 -23.80
N PRO A 185 -1.74 15.27 -22.55
CA PRO A 185 -1.27 16.63 -22.29
C PRO A 185 -0.04 16.96 -23.17
N PRO A 186 0.13 18.21 -23.60
CA PRO A 186 1.26 18.62 -24.45
C PRO A 186 2.63 18.32 -23.84
N GLU A 187 2.75 18.36 -22.53
CA GLU A 187 3.98 18.07 -21.78
C GLU A 187 4.32 16.58 -21.68
N GLN A 188 3.41 15.68 -22.03
CA GLN A 188 3.68 14.25 -22.06
C GLN A 188 4.50 13.90 -23.30
N GLU A 189 5.75 13.46 -23.09
CA GLU A 189 6.68 13.12 -24.17
C GLU A 189 6.60 11.65 -24.59
N LEU A 190 6.48 10.73 -23.60
CA LEU A 190 6.25 9.30 -23.87
C LEU A 190 4.78 9.07 -24.28
N ASP A 191 4.54 8.23 -25.29
CA ASP A 191 3.21 7.87 -25.78
C ASP A 191 2.67 6.56 -25.18
N PHE A 192 3.31 6.09 -24.13
CA PHE A 192 2.97 4.88 -23.38
C PHE A 192 3.21 5.08 -21.88
N ALA A 193 2.60 4.21 -21.07
CA ALA A 193 2.96 3.99 -19.68
C ALA A 193 4.02 2.90 -19.58
N GLY A 194 5.02 3.06 -18.73
CA GLY A 194 6.14 2.14 -18.63
C GLY A 194 6.27 1.45 -17.27
N VAL A 195 6.78 0.22 -17.28
CA VAL A 195 7.43 -0.41 -16.15
C VAL A 195 8.89 -0.57 -16.51
N TYR A 196 9.77 -0.06 -15.66
CA TYR A 196 11.20 0.04 -15.95
C TYR A 196 12.04 -0.70 -14.92
N ARG A 197 13.24 -1.07 -15.33
CA ARG A 197 14.36 -1.54 -14.49
C ARG A 197 15.54 -0.62 -14.69
N LEU A 198 16.07 -0.09 -13.59
CA LEU A 198 17.29 0.70 -13.53
C LEU A 198 18.37 -0.11 -12.82
N ASP A 199 19.41 -0.48 -13.52
CA ASP A 199 20.53 -1.23 -12.97
C ASP A 199 21.49 -0.36 -12.15
N PRO A 200 22.32 -0.98 -11.27
CA PRO A 200 23.28 -0.23 -10.45
C PRO A 200 24.34 0.57 -11.22
N ASP A 201 24.60 0.20 -12.47
CA ASP A 201 25.51 0.90 -13.38
C ASP A 201 24.85 2.04 -14.15
N GLY A 202 23.53 2.24 -13.97
CA GLY A 202 22.74 3.29 -14.61
C GLY A 202 22.07 2.87 -15.91
N GLU A 203 22.17 1.60 -16.34
CA GLU A 203 21.42 1.11 -17.50
C GLU A 203 19.92 1.09 -17.17
N LEU A 204 19.12 1.72 -18.04
CA LEU A 204 17.67 1.81 -17.90
C LEU A 204 17.00 0.99 -19.00
N THR A 205 16.24 -0.02 -18.60
CA THR A 205 15.51 -0.94 -19.48
C THR A 205 14.00 -0.75 -19.32
N LEU A 206 13.26 -0.63 -20.43
CA LEU A 206 11.80 -0.74 -20.45
C LEU A 206 11.42 -2.23 -20.42
N LEU A 207 10.75 -2.66 -19.34
CA LEU A 207 10.33 -4.05 -19.18
C LEU A 207 9.02 -4.35 -19.90
N THR A 208 8.03 -3.46 -19.76
CA THR A 208 6.75 -3.56 -20.47
C THR A 208 6.07 -2.20 -20.60
N LYS A 209 5.23 -2.07 -21.64
CA LYS A 209 4.34 -0.94 -21.90
C LYS A 209 2.90 -1.39 -22.17
N GLU A 210 2.56 -2.59 -21.76
CA GLU A 210 1.24 -3.19 -22.01
C GLU A 210 0.16 -2.70 -21.05
N LEU A 211 0.57 -2.15 -19.89
CA LEU A 211 -0.34 -1.62 -18.88
C LEU A 211 -0.78 -0.20 -19.23
N SER A 212 -2.04 0.09 -19.07
CA SER A 212 -2.59 1.42 -19.35
C SER A 212 -2.26 2.45 -18.27
N SER A 213 -2.07 2.01 -17.03
CA SER A 213 -1.73 2.87 -15.90
C SER A 213 -1.09 2.04 -14.77
N PRO A 214 0.19 1.60 -14.95
CA PRO A 214 0.91 0.87 -13.92
C PRO A 214 1.09 1.75 -12.68
N ASN A 215 0.90 1.16 -11.48
CA ASN A 215 0.96 1.86 -10.22
C ASN A 215 1.82 1.06 -9.23
N GLY A 216 1.26 0.49 -8.16
CA GLY A 216 1.99 -0.29 -7.18
C GLY A 216 2.81 -1.42 -7.80
N ILE A 217 3.99 -1.70 -7.23
CA ILE A 217 4.93 -2.70 -7.72
C ILE A 217 5.58 -3.45 -6.55
N ALA A 218 5.71 -4.77 -6.67
CA ALA A 218 6.36 -5.60 -5.67
C ALA A 218 7.03 -6.83 -6.28
N LEU A 219 8.03 -7.38 -5.59
CA LEU A 219 8.67 -8.65 -5.92
C LEU A 219 8.29 -9.71 -4.88
N SER A 220 8.10 -10.96 -5.34
CA SER A 220 7.95 -12.11 -4.44
C SER A 220 9.17 -12.26 -3.52
N PRO A 221 9.08 -13.01 -2.38
CA PRO A 221 10.21 -13.19 -1.46
C PRO A 221 11.44 -13.81 -2.10
N ASP A 222 11.25 -14.68 -3.08
CA ASP A 222 12.30 -15.31 -3.89
C ASP A 222 12.75 -14.48 -5.08
N GLU A 223 12.10 -13.29 -5.27
CA GLU A 223 12.34 -12.33 -6.34
C GLU A 223 12.12 -12.88 -7.77
N ASN A 224 11.45 -14.03 -7.90
CA ASN A 224 11.17 -14.67 -9.20
C ASN A 224 9.85 -14.21 -9.82
N THR A 225 9.02 -13.46 -9.10
CA THR A 225 7.76 -12.90 -9.61
C THR A 225 7.70 -11.40 -9.36
N LEU A 226 7.44 -10.64 -10.43
CA LEU A 226 7.13 -9.22 -10.37
C LEU A 226 5.62 -9.03 -10.44
N TYR A 227 5.05 -8.33 -9.47
CA TYR A 227 3.65 -7.92 -9.44
C TYR A 227 3.52 -6.42 -9.72
N VAL A 228 2.54 -6.05 -10.54
CA VAL A 228 2.24 -4.64 -10.86
C VAL A 228 0.74 -4.41 -10.85
N ALA A 229 0.29 -3.37 -10.15
CA ALA A 229 -1.08 -2.89 -10.20
C ALA A 229 -1.34 -2.14 -11.50
N ASN A 230 -2.49 -2.40 -12.14
CA ASN A 230 -2.98 -1.61 -13.27
C ASN A 230 -4.25 -0.86 -12.85
N MET A 231 -4.15 0.45 -12.71
CA MET A 231 -5.18 1.32 -12.14
C MET A 231 -6.31 1.62 -13.13
N ARG A 232 -6.06 1.56 -14.44
CA ARG A 232 -6.98 1.94 -15.52
C ARG A 232 -7.07 0.86 -16.62
N GLY A 233 -8.12 0.93 -17.46
CA GLY A 233 -8.40 -0.10 -18.45
C GLY A 233 -8.90 -1.37 -17.76
N PRO A 234 -8.48 -2.58 -18.15
CA PRO A 234 -8.64 -3.76 -17.33
C PRO A 234 -7.91 -3.55 -16.01
N ARG A 235 -8.68 -3.33 -14.91
CA ARG A 235 -8.13 -3.01 -13.58
C ARG A 235 -7.80 -4.30 -12.84
N GLY A 236 -6.66 -4.32 -12.17
CA GLY A 236 -6.27 -5.49 -11.39
C GLY A 236 -4.77 -5.53 -11.11
N TRP A 237 -4.33 -6.65 -10.63
CA TRP A 237 -2.93 -6.94 -10.42
C TRP A 237 -2.45 -7.96 -11.43
N MET A 238 -1.32 -7.66 -12.05
CA MET A 238 -0.65 -8.49 -13.04
C MET A 238 0.61 -9.08 -12.44
N ALA A 239 1.03 -10.23 -12.94
CA ALA A 239 2.25 -10.89 -12.54
C ALA A 239 3.08 -11.33 -13.75
N TRP A 240 4.40 -11.27 -13.59
CA TRP A 240 5.39 -11.75 -14.57
C TRP A 240 6.45 -12.59 -13.87
N ASP A 241 7.02 -13.54 -14.60
CA ASP A 241 8.21 -14.26 -14.17
C ASP A 241 9.44 -13.37 -14.42
N VAL A 242 10.25 -13.14 -13.39
CA VAL A 242 11.54 -12.45 -13.50
C VAL A 242 12.60 -13.45 -13.97
N GLN A 243 13.29 -13.09 -15.04
CA GLN A 243 14.33 -13.93 -15.63
C GLN A 243 15.69 -13.68 -14.95
N PRO A 244 16.68 -14.59 -15.09
CA PRO A 244 18.01 -14.41 -14.49
C PRO A 244 18.76 -13.15 -14.94
N ASP A 245 18.42 -12.59 -16.11
CA ASP A 245 18.95 -11.32 -16.60
C ASP A 245 18.16 -10.11 -16.11
N GLY A 246 17.11 -10.33 -15.30
CA GLY A 246 16.23 -9.31 -14.78
C GLY A 246 15.16 -8.81 -15.75
N SER A 247 15.06 -9.38 -16.95
CA SER A 247 13.91 -9.19 -17.84
C SER A 247 12.67 -9.89 -17.28
N ILE A 248 11.48 -9.59 -17.85
CA ILE A 248 10.23 -10.22 -17.43
C ILE A 248 9.59 -10.99 -18.57
N ALA A 249 8.90 -12.10 -18.22
CA ALA A 249 8.22 -12.97 -19.17
C ALA A 249 6.91 -13.53 -18.60
N ASN A 250 6.14 -14.26 -19.41
CA ASN A 250 4.95 -15.01 -18.98
C ASN A 250 3.96 -14.16 -18.20
N SER A 251 3.53 -13.01 -18.80
CA SER A 251 2.52 -12.14 -18.19
C SER A 251 1.21 -12.90 -17.91
N ARG A 252 0.62 -12.65 -16.74
CA ARG A 252 -0.66 -13.23 -16.33
C ARG A 252 -1.44 -12.26 -15.46
N VAL A 253 -2.76 -12.33 -15.55
CA VAL A 253 -3.64 -11.66 -14.58
C VAL A 253 -3.51 -12.40 -13.25
N PHE A 254 -3.08 -11.72 -12.20
CA PHE A 254 -3.06 -12.26 -10.86
C PHE A 254 -4.46 -12.19 -10.24
N PHE A 255 -5.09 -11.01 -10.31
CA PHE A 255 -6.46 -10.83 -9.88
C PHE A 255 -7.11 -9.65 -10.62
N ASP A 256 -8.31 -9.86 -11.17
CA ASP A 256 -9.08 -8.86 -11.91
C ASP A 256 -10.09 -8.15 -11.00
N THR A 257 -10.06 -6.82 -11.01
CA THR A 257 -10.99 -5.97 -10.25
C THR A 257 -11.88 -5.11 -11.14
N THR A 258 -11.92 -5.39 -12.45
CA THR A 258 -12.58 -4.53 -13.45
C THR A 258 -14.06 -4.29 -13.11
N ASP A 259 -14.75 -5.34 -12.69
CA ASP A 259 -16.18 -5.30 -12.36
C ASP A 259 -16.46 -5.19 -10.84
N MET A 260 -15.42 -5.01 -10.02
CA MET A 260 -15.61 -4.87 -8.57
C MET A 260 -16.17 -3.50 -8.24
N GLU A 261 -17.19 -3.50 -7.38
CA GLU A 261 -17.75 -2.29 -6.78
C GLU A 261 -16.88 -1.83 -5.59
N GLY A 262 -16.98 -0.54 -5.28
CA GLY A 262 -16.26 0.06 -4.14
C GLY A 262 -15.45 1.28 -4.55
N THR A 263 -15.03 2.03 -3.55
CA THR A 263 -14.16 3.20 -3.75
C THR A 263 -12.71 2.74 -3.76
N GLY A 264 -11.95 3.18 -4.74
CA GLY A 264 -10.54 2.83 -4.89
C GLY A 264 -10.26 2.18 -6.24
N VAL A 265 -8.99 1.98 -6.48
CA VAL A 265 -8.43 1.33 -7.66
C VAL A 265 -7.24 0.51 -7.22
N PRO A 266 -6.78 -0.48 -8.01
CA PRO A 266 -5.49 -1.12 -7.76
C PRO A 266 -4.38 -0.06 -7.68
N ASP A 267 -3.75 0.06 -6.50
CA ASP A 267 -2.78 1.10 -6.17
C ASP A 267 -1.55 0.46 -5.51
N GLY A 268 -1.00 0.99 -4.43
CA GLY A 268 0.18 0.45 -3.78
C GLY A 268 0.02 -1.00 -3.27
N MET A 269 1.12 -1.73 -3.21
CA MET A 269 1.15 -3.11 -2.70
C MET A 269 2.42 -3.44 -1.96
N LYS A 270 2.34 -4.40 -1.02
CA LYS A 270 3.48 -4.98 -0.31
C LYS A 270 3.27 -6.49 -0.11
N ILE A 271 4.34 -7.19 0.21
CA ILE A 271 4.36 -8.65 0.37
C ILE A 271 4.90 -8.98 1.76
N ASP A 272 4.43 -10.09 2.35
CA ASP A 272 4.97 -10.62 3.59
C ASP A 272 6.02 -11.73 3.36
N SER A 273 6.56 -12.26 4.45
CA SER A 273 7.63 -13.28 4.41
C SER A 273 7.19 -14.63 3.84
N GLU A 274 5.89 -14.91 3.79
CA GLU A 274 5.30 -16.13 3.23
C GLU A 274 4.83 -15.94 1.78
N GLY A 275 4.94 -14.71 1.25
CA GLY A 275 4.58 -14.37 -0.12
C GLY A 275 3.13 -13.91 -0.28
N ASN A 276 2.38 -13.72 0.82
CA ASN A 276 1.04 -13.15 0.69
C ASN A 276 1.12 -11.69 0.25
N LEU A 277 0.25 -11.31 -0.69
CA LEU A 277 0.18 -9.96 -1.23
C LEU A 277 -0.86 -9.13 -0.48
N TYR A 278 -0.46 -7.92 -0.13
CA TYR A 278 -1.30 -6.88 0.46
C TYR A 278 -1.44 -5.77 -0.56
N CYS A 279 -2.63 -5.63 -1.14
CA CYS A 279 -2.87 -4.79 -2.30
C CYS A 279 -3.99 -3.80 -2.03
N THR A 280 -3.73 -2.50 -2.15
CA THR A 280 -4.81 -1.51 -2.05
C THR A 280 -5.68 -1.55 -3.30
N GLY A 281 -6.99 -1.48 -3.11
CA GLY A 281 -7.96 -1.63 -4.20
C GLY A 281 -9.37 -1.15 -3.83
N PRO A 282 -10.40 -1.55 -4.62
CA PRO A 282 -11.78 -1.18 -4.33
C PRO A 282 -12.24 -1.69 -2.96
N GLY A 283 -12.39 -0.78 -2.00
CA GLY A 283 -12.91 -1.10 -0.65
C GLY A 283 -11.85 -1.31 0.42
N GLY A 284 -10.55 -1.36 0.13
CA GLY A 284 -9.53 -1.52 1.19
C GLY A 284 -8.23 -2.15 0.74
N VAL A 285 -7.55 -2.83 1.66
CA VAL A 285 -6.33 -3.61 1.43
C VAL A 285 -6.72 -5.08 1.33
N PHE A 286 -6.66 -5.63 0.15
CA PHE A 286 -6.87 -7.06 -0.12
C PHE A 286 -5.66 -7.87 0.33
N ILE A 287 -5.89 -9.03 0.93
CA ILE A 287 -4.84 -9.98 1.27
C ILE A 287 -5.04 -11.24 0.43
N PHE A 288 -4.03 -11.60 -0.35
CA PHE A 288 -4.03 -12.77 -1.21
C PHE A 288 -2.93 -13.75 -0.83
N THR A 289 -3.17 -15.05 -1.00
CA THR A 289 -2.07 -16.02 -1.04
C THR A 289 -1.23 -15.82 -2.31
N PRO A 290 -0.01 -16.39 -2.36
CA PRO A 290 0.82 -16.35 -3.58
C PRO A 290 0.11 -16.91 -4.84
N GLU A 291 -0.84 -17.83 -4.66
CA GLU A 291 -1.63 -18.43 -5.74
C GLU A 291 -2.84 -17.58 -6.16
N GLY A 292 -3.07 -16.43 -5.52
CA GLY A 292 -4.15 -15.50 -5.86
C GLY A 292 -5.48 -15.77 -5.15
N LYS A 293 -5.51 -16.63 -4.12
CA LYS A 293 -6.71 -16.80 -3.28
C LYS A 293 -6.89 -15.58 -2.40
N HIS A 294 -8.03 -14.90 -2.51
CA HIS A 294 -8.41 -13.79 -1.62
C HIS A 294 -8.76 -14.34 -0.23
N LEU A 295 -8.08 -13.83 0.80
CA LEU A 295 -8.25 -14.23 2.19
C LEU A 295 -9.17 -13.30 2.97
N GLY A 296 -9.17 -12.02 2.61
CA GLY A 296 -9.97 -10.98 3.24
C GLY A 296 -9.42 -9.59 2.96
N THR A 297 -10.06 -8.58 3.57
CA THR A 297 -9.79 -7.17 3.27
C THR A 297 -9.69 -6.35 4.55
N ILE A 298 -8.61 -5.59 4.73
CA ILE A 298 -8.48 -4.60 5.79
C ILE A 298 -9.07 -3.29 5.26
N GLN A 299 -10.07 -2.74 5.97
CA GLN A 299 -10.76 -1.50 5.60
C GLN A 299 -10.56 -0.45 6.68
N PRO A 300 -9.56 0.43 6.58
CA PRO A 300 -9.50 1.62 7.43
C PRO A 300 -10.63 2.60 7.05
N ASP A 301 -10.93 3.55 7.94
CA ASP A 301 -11.99 4.54 7.73
C ASP A 301 -11.81 5.40 6.47
N GLU A 302 -10.56 5.59 6.05
CA GLU A 302 -10.23 6.27 4.80
C GLU A 302 -9.65 5.28 3.78
N ARG A 303 -9.88 5.55 2.49
CA ARG A 303 -9.38 4.72 1.39
C ARG A 303 -7.86 4.67 1.37
N PRO A 304 -7.23 3.49 1.56
CA PRO A 304 -5.79 3.34 1.46
C PRO A 304 -5.31 3.50 0.01
N ALA A 305 -4.16 4.14 -0.14
CA ALA A 305 -3.46 4.30 -1.41
C ALA A 305 -2.21 3.44 -1.46
N ASN A 306 -1.40 3.39 -0.38
CA ASN A 306 -0.18 2.60 -0.34
C ASN A 306 0.10 2.05 1.07
N LEU A 307 1.12 1.20 1.18
CA LEU A 307 1.43 0.39 2.34
C LEU A 307 2.94 0.38 2.63
N ALA A 308 3.30 0.17 3.90
CA ALA A 308 4.66 -0.21 4.29
C ALA A 308 4.64 -1.15 5.48
N TRP A 309 5.50 -2.14 5.47
CA TRP A 309 5.82 -2.90 6.67
C TRP A 309 6.80 -2.13 7.54
N GLY A 310 6.62 -2.23 8.85
CA GLY A 310 7.47 -1.52 9.79
C GLY A 310 7.47 -2.09 11.20
N ASP A 311 7.88 -1.28 12.16
CA ASP A 311 8.27 -1.60 13.52
C ASP A 311 9.53 -2.49 13.58
N ALA A 312 10.09 -2.67 14.78
CA ALA A 312 11.34 -3.40 14.97
C ALA A 312 11.23 -4.89 14.56
N ASP A 313 10.05 -5.47 14.70
CA ASP A 313 9.73 -6.86 14.36
C ASP A 313 9.17 -7.05 12.94
N GLY A 314 8.95 -5.96 12.20
CA GLY A 314 8.41 -5.99 10.84
C GLY A 314 6.96 -6.45 10.74
N LYS A 315 6.20 -6.44 11.84
CA LYS A 315 4.82 -6.95 11.89
C LYS A 315 3.74 -5.87 11.87
N ALA A 316 4.12 -4.60 11.84
CA ALA A 316 3.18 -3.51 11.65
C ALA A 316 3.00 -3.21 10.16
N LEU A 317 1.76 -3.21 9.69
CA LEU A 317 1.40 -2.73 8.37
C LEU A 317 0.89 -1.29 8.50
N TYR A 318 1.67 -0.34 7.98
CA TYR A 318 1.29 1.05 7.86
C TYR A 318 0.54 1.28 6.56
N MET A 319 -0.49 2.12 6.60
CA MET A 319 -1.35 2.44 5.45
C MET A 319 -1.41 3.96 5.30
N THR A 320 -0.99 4.48 4.17
CA THR A 320 -1.28 5.85 3.75
C THR A 320 -2.66 5.87 3.11
N ALA A 321 -3.62 6.60 3.72
CA ALA A 321 -5.01 6.58 3.32
C ALA A 321 -5.56 8.00 3.19
N ARG A 322 -5.50 8.53 1.98
CA ARG A 322 -5.92 9.91 1.65
C ARG A 322 -5.27 10.95 2.56
N THR A 323 -5.97 11.32 3.64
CA THR A 323 -5.56 12.40 4.55
C THR A 323 -5.04 11.88 5.89
N GLY A 324 -5.09 10.57 6.11
CA GLY A 324 -4.74 9.92 7.37
C GLY A 324 -3.70 8.81 7.25
N LEU A 325 -2.85 8.70 8.25
CA LEU A 325 -1.89 7.61 8.43
C LEU A 325 -2.47 6.59 9.40
N TYR A 326 -2.51 5.31 8.98
CA TYR A 326 -3.08 4.21 9.75
C TYR A 326 -2.06 3.11 10.00
N ARG A 327 -2.32 2.27 11.01
CA ARG A 327 -1.51 1.09 11.32
C ARG A 327 -2.40 -0.04 11.80
N ILE A 328 -2.04 -1.27 11.42
CA ILE A 328 -2.54 -2.51 12.02
C ILE A 328 -1.36 -3.42 12.33
N ARG A 329 -1.40 -4.14 13.46
CA ARG A 329 -0.40 -5.16 13.76
C ARG A 329 -0.90 -6.53 13.35
N LEU A 330 -0.02 -7.30 12.71
CA LEU A 330 -0.32 -8.62 12.17
C LEU A 330 0.56 -9.69 12.83
N ASN A 331 0.16 -10.95 12.69
CA ASN A 331 0.92 -12.09 13.25
C ASN A 331 2.14 -12.44 12.39
N ILE A 332 2.16 -11.99 11.14
CA ILE A 332 3.20 -12.29 10.15
C ILE A 332 4.16 -11.11 10.00
N GLN A 333 5.38 -11.41 9.57
CA GLN A 333 6.39 -10.40 9.27
C GLN A 333 6.34 -10.03 7.77
N GLY A 334 6.37 -8.74 7.47
CA GLY A 334 6.47 -8.26 6.10
C GLY A 334 7.89 -8.22 5.55
N LEU A 335 8.00 -8.07 4.24
CA LEU A 335 9.28 -7.83 3.58
C LEU A 335 9.63 -6.34 3.66
N LEU A 336 10.63 -6.02 4.47
CA LEU A 336 11.19 -4.67 4.52
C LEU A 336 12.02 -4.38 3.25
N PRO A 337 12.24 -3.09 2.88
CA PRO A 337 13.14 -2.71 1.81
C PRO A 337 14.54 -3.32 1.98
N VAL A 338 15.26 -3.53 0.87
CA VAL A 338 16.59 -4.17 0.86
C VAL A 338 17.57 -3.47 1.83
N GLY A 339 17.53 -2.14 1.92
CA GLY A 339 18.37 -1.37 2.84
C GLY A 339 17.91 -1.38 4.31
N ALA A 340 16.78 -2.03 4.61
CA ALA A 340 16.22 -2.14 5.95
C ALA A 340 16.11 -3.59 6.46
N ARG A 341 16.58 -4.56 5.68
CA ARG A 341 16.60 -6.00 6.02
C ARG A 341 17.72 -6.37 6.98
#